data_e117f9b07dbd95f7d37e78bc3d3394af
#
_entry.id   e117f9b07dbd95f7d37e78bc3d3394af
#
_cell.length_a   1.000
_cell.length_b   1.000
_cell.length_c   1.000
_cell.angle_alpha   90.00
_cell.angle_beta   90.00
_cell.angle_gamma   90.00
#
_symmetry.space_group_name_H-M   'P 1'
#
loop_
_entity.id
_entity.type
_entity.pdbx_description
1 polymer ?
#
loop_
_entity_poly.entity_id
_entity_poly.type
_entity_poly.pdbx_seq_one_letter_code
_entity_poly.pdbx_strand_id
1 'polypeptide(L)'
;MSESMRLSDHFSYSKLLRFTLPSICMMVFTSIYGVVDGLFVSNFVGKTPFAAINLVMPFVMILGGMGFMIGTGGTALVSKLLGEGKDDDAQQTFSMMVLFTLLLGLVLSAVGIAAMPVVSRFLGATDAMMSDCVLYGRIVTGFTFSFMLQNVFQSFFIAAEKPRLGLLVTVAAGVTNMVLDALFIAVLRWGVAGAAIATGLSQCVGGVLPLLYFLRPNSSLLHLRPTALRLRPILQACGNGSSELMSNISSSLVSMLYNFQLLRLIGENGVSAYGVLMYVQFIFVAIFIGYSIGCAPVVSYHYGARNHPELKSLLRKSVLLMAIGGVMLSALARLLAAPLSHLFVGYDTDLCALTTHAFTLFSWSFLLVGFNIFASGFFTALNNGAISAAISFLRTLVFQSGAVLLLPLLLDVDGIWWAITAAECFSFLISVIFLVAKRNKYHYM
;
A
#
# COMPACT_ATOMS: atom_id res chain seq x y z
N MET A 1 -3.65 -10.48 -31.50
CA MET A 1 -4.41 -10.86 -30.29
C MET A 1 -3.39 -11.28 -29.24
N SER A 2 -3.22 -10.53 -28.14
CA SER A 2 -2.33 -10.98 -27.06
C SER A 2 -3.01 -12.16 -26.37
N GLU A 3 -2.35 -13.30 -26.30
CA GLU A 3 -2.81 -14.43 -25.51
C GLU A 3 -3.21 -13.95 -24.11
N SER A 4 -4.42 -14.29 -23.67
CA SER A 4 -4.88 -14.01 -22.31
C SER A 4 -4.04 -14.85 -21.36
N MET A 5 -3.18 -14.21 -20.56
CA MET A 5 -2.36 -14.89 -19.55
C MET A 5 -3.26 -15.40 -18.44
N ARG A 6 -3.16 -16.69 -18.12
CA ARG A 6 -3.95 -17.37 -17.08
C ARG A 6 -3.09 -17.63 -15.83
N LEU A 7 -3.74 -17.69 -14.66
CA LEU A 7 -3.07 -18.04 -13.42
C LEU A 7 -2.42 -19.43 -13.46
N SER A 8 -3.01 -20.35 -14.25
CA SER A 8 -2.54 -21.74 -14.44
C SER A 8 -1.31 -21.90 -15.34
N ASP A 9 -0.89 -20.83 -16.01
CA ASP A 9 0.20 -20.91 -16.97
C ASP A 9 1.56 -21.11 -16.30
N HIS A 10 2.52 -21.66 -17.06
CA HIS A 10 3.93 -21.57 -16.68
C HIS A 10 4.46 -20.15 -16.89
N PHE A 11 5.09 -19.58 -15.88
CA PHE A 11 5.60 -18.21 -15.90
C PHE A 11 7.11 -18.17 -16.16
N SER A 12 7.50 -17.81 -17.38
CA SER A 12 8.85 -17.33 -17.69
C SER A 12 9.08 -15.94 -17.06
N TYR A 13 10.33 -15.45 -16.99
CA TYR A 13 10.62 -14.08 -16.51
C TYR A 13 9.81 -13.01 -17.28
N SER A 14 9.79 -13.10 -18.59
CA SER A 14 9.05 -12.14 -19.44
C SER A 14 7.55 -12.19 -19.20
N LYS A 15 6.99 -13.39 -19.04
CA LYS A 15 5.55 -13.59 -18.80
C LYS A 15 5.16 -13.10 -17.42
N LEU A 16 5.99 -13.37 -16.40
CA LEU A 16 5.78 -12.90 -15.03
C LEU A 16 5.81 -11.38 -14.96
N LEU A 17 6.81 -10.74 -15.56
CA LEU A 17 6.89 -9.28 -15.62
C LEU A 17 5.71 -8.66 -16.39
N ARG A 18 5.31 -9.24 -17.54
CA ARG A 18 4.13 -8.75 -18.27
C ARG A 18 2.82 -8.88 -17.49
N PHE A 19 2.70 -9.91 -16.68
CA PHE A 19 1.53 -10.13 -15.84
C PHE A 19 1.48 -9.16 -14.66
N THR A 20 2.62 -8.92 -14.01
CA THR A 20 2.73 -8.05 -12.83
C THR A 20 2.87 -6.56 -13.17
N LEU A 21 3.30 -6.22 -14.38
CA LEU A 21 3.51 -4.82 -14.81
C LEU A 21 2.28 -3.92 -14.63
N PRO A 22 1.05 -4.33 -14.97
CA PRO A 22 -0.13 -3.51 -14.70
C PRO A 22 -0.31 -3.20 -13.21
N SER A 23 -0.02 -4.17 -12.33
CA SER A 23 -0.11 -3.97 -10.89
C SER A 23 0.98 -3.03 -10.37
N ILE A 24 2.19 -3.11 -10.92
CA ILE A 24 3.28 -2.18 -10.64
C ILE A 24 2.88 -0.77 -11.06
N CYS A 25 2.42 -0.61 -12.29
CA CYS A 25 1.95 0.69 -12.81
C CYS A 25 0.79 1.25 -11.98
N MET A 26 -0.14 0.39 -11.53
CA MET A 26 -1.26 0.77 -10.67
C MET A 26 -0.77 1.36 -9.34
N MET A 27 0.17 0.69 -8.66
CA MET A 27 0.69 1.16 -7.37
C MET A 27 1.55 2.42 -7.51
N VAL A 28 2.40 2.51 -8.54
CA VAL A 28 3.18 3.71 -8.84
C VAL A 28 2.28 4.89 -9.16
N PHE A 29 1.27 4.70 -10.00
CA PHE A 29 0.31 5.74 -10.34
C PHE A 29 -0.48 6.22 -9.10
N THR A 30 -0.90 5.29 -8.23
CA THR A 30 -1.55 5.61 -6.96
C THR A 30 -0.66 6.49 -6.07
N SER A 31 0.63 6.19 -6.00
CA SER A 31 1.59 7.01 -5.24
C SER A 31 1.76 8.41 -5.84
N ILE A 32 1.83 8.51 -7.16
CA ILE A 32 2.00 9.78 -7.86
C ILE A 32 0.76 10.68 -7.69
N TYR A 33 -0.45 10.16 -7.93
CA TYR A 33 -1.63 11.01 -7.80
C TYR A 33 -1.88 11.45 -6.35
N GLY A 34 -1.51 10.63 -5.36
CA GLY A 34 -1.56 11.04 -3.95
C GLY A 34 -0.64 12.22 -3.62
N VAL A 35 0.55 12.28 -4.26
CA VAL A 35 1.43 13.45 -4.16
C VAL A 35 0.82 14.69 -4.83
N VAL A 36 0.19 14.50 -6.00
CA VAL A 36 -0.47 15.60 -6.74
C VAL A 36 -1.65 16.16 -5.94
N ASP A 37 -2.49 15.31 -5.35
CA ASP A 37 -3.59 15.72 -4.46
C ASP A 37 -3.07 16.60 -3.30
N GLY A 38 -2.01 16.14 -2.61
CA GLY A 38 -1.37 16.90 -1.55
C GLY A 38 -0.85 18.29 -2.02
N LEU A 39 -0.31 18.36 -3.24
CA LEU A 39 0.14 19.64 -3.83
C LEU A 39 -1.03 20.60 -4.11
N PHE A 40 -2.17 20.12 -4.63
CA PHE A 40 -3.36 20.94 -4.82
C PHE A 40 -3.85 21.51 -3.50
N VAL A 41 -3.99 20.68 -2.49
CA VAL A 41 -4.44 21.12 -1.17
C VAL A 41 -3.49 22.13 -0.55
N SER A 42 -2.19 21.88 -0.57
CA SER A 42 -1.20 22.78 0.06
C SER A 42 -1.15 24.16 -0.60
N ASN A 43 -1.30 24.23 -1.92
CA ASN A 43 -1.16 25.48 -2.66
C ASN A 43 -2.45 26.32 -2.71
N PHE A 44 -3.62 25.69 -2.68
CA PHE A 44 -4.89 26.39 -2.93
C PHE A 44 -5.81 26.48 -1.71
N VAL A 45 -5.68 25.60 -0.71
CA VAL A 45 -6.58 25.59 0.45
C VAL A 45 -6.02 26.38 1.62
N GLY A 46 -4.70 26.38 1.79
CA GLY A 46 -4.02 27.13 2.84
C GLY A 46 -3.35 26.26 3.91
N LYS A 47 -2.58 26.90 4.78
CA LYS A 47 -1.67 26.27 5.72
C LYS A 47 -2.39 25.48 6.84
N THR A 48 -3.35 26.12 7.48
CA THR A 48 -4.12 25.50 8.60
C THR A 48 -5.01 24.36 8.10
N PRO A 49 -5.79 24.50 7.01
CA PRO A 49 -6.56 23.42 6.44
C PRO A 49 -5.68 22.25 5.96
N PHE A 50 -4.53 22.52 5.35
CA PHE A 50 -3.59 21.48 4.95
C PHE A 50 -3.07 20.66 6.14
N ALA A 51 -2.72 21.35 7.24
CA ALA A 51 -2.32 20.70 8.47
C ALA A 51 -3.46 19.86 9.08
N ALA A 52 -4.71 20.33 9.01
CA ALA A 52 -5.89 19.61 9.49
C ALA A 52 -6.12 18.32 8.69
N ILE A 53 -6.00 18.38 7.35
CA ILE A 53 -6.12 17.21 6.48
C ILE A 53 -5.05 16.16 6.83
N ASN A 54 -3.79 16.59 6.94
CA ASN A 54 -2.69 15.69 7.28
C ASN A 54 -2.85 15.04 8.66
N LEU A 55 -3.48 15.73 9.61
CA LEU A 55 -3.75 15.20 10.95
C LEU A 55 -4.78 14.05 10.90
N VAL A 56 -5.80 14.15 10.06
CA VAL A 56 -6.87 13.15 9.94
C VAL A 56 -6.48 11.99 9.03
N MET A 57 -5.55 12.19 8.08
CA MET A 57 -5.14 11.18 7.09
C MET A 57 -4.74 9.83 7.67
N PRO A 58 -3.95 9.71 8.77
CA PRO A 58 -3.62 8.41 9.35
C PRO A 58 -4.86 7.58 9.73
N PHE A 59 -5.89 8.22 10.26
CA PHE A 59 -7.15 7.55 10.57
C PHE A 59 -7.85 7.03 9.30
N VAL A 60 -7.93 7.84 8.27
CA VAL A 60 -8.52 7.45 6.97
C VAL A 60 -7.72 6.31 6.34
N MET A 61 -6.39 6.34 6.43
CA MET A 61 -5.51 5.27 5.90
C MET A 61 -5.69 3.96 6.65
N ILE A 62 -5.94 3.98 7.97
CA ILE A 62 -6.25 2.75 8.72
C ILE A 62 -7.57 2.14 8.22
N LEU A 63 -8.60 2.95 8.00
CA LEU A 63 -9.88 2.47 7.46
C LEU A 63 -9.71 1.88 6.04
N GLY A 64 -8.98 2.55 5.17
CA GLY A 64 -8.63 2.01 3.84
C GLY A 64 -7.76 0.77 3.91
N GLY A 65 -6.85 0.70 4.87
CA GLY A 65 -5.99 -0.46 5.13
C GLY A 65 -6.78 -1.74 5.45
N MET A 66 -7.97 -1.62 6.05
CA MET A 66 -8.89 -2.77 6.22
C MET A 66 -9.35 -3.31 4.87
N GLY A 67 -9.57 -2.46 3.86
CA GLY A 67 -9.85 -2.88 2.49
C GLY A 67 -8.68 -3.64 1.87
N PHE A 68 -7.46 -3.16 2.05
CA PHE A 68 -6.25 -3.88 1.62
C PHE A 68 -6.11 -5.23 2.31
N MET A 69 -6.33 -5.31 3.62
CA MET A 69 -6.30 -6.56 4.39
C MET A 69 -7.28 -7.59 3.81
N ILE A 70 -8.52 -7.19 3.57
CA ILE A 70 -9.55 -8.08 3.00
C ILE A 70 -9.20 -8.43 1.55
N GLY A 71 -8.72 -7.47 0.77
CA GLY A 71 -8.34 -7.65 -0.62
C GLY A 71 -7.22 -8.65 -0.82
N THR A 72 -6.08 -8.44 -0.18
CA THR A 72 -4.89 -9.31 -0.33
C THR A 72 -5.12 -10.70 0.28
N GLY A 73 -5.69 -10.76 1.49
CA GLY A 73 -5.97 -12.03 2.14
C GLY A 73 -7.10 -12.81 1.46
N GLY A 74 -8.15 -12.12 1.01
CA GLY A 74 -9.27 -12.71 0.25
C GLY A 74 -8.83 -13.22 -1.12
N THR A 75 -8.02 -12.45 -1.84
CA THR A 75 -7.47 -12.84 -3.14
C THR A 75 -6.59 -14.08 -3.04
N ALA A 76 -5.76 -14.18 -2.01
CA ALA A 76 -4.97 -15.38 -1.78
C ALA A 76 -5.83 -16.62 -1.50
N LEU A 77 -6.91 -16.46 -0.71
CA LEU A 77 -7.84 -17.56 -0.45
C LEU A 77 -8.60 -17.99 -1.71
N VAL A 78 -9.14 -17.04 -2.47
CA VAL A 78 -9.87 -17.30 -3.72
C VAL A 78 -8.96 -17.94 -4.78
N SER A 79 -7.76 -17.41 -4.99
CA SER A 79 -6.82 -17.98 -5.98
C SER A 79 -6.36 -19.39 -5.61
N LYS A 80 -6.21 -19.68 -4.31
CA LYS A 80 -5.95 -21.04 -3.84
C LYS A 80 -7.12 -21.98 -4.17
N LEU A 81 -8.37 -21.58 -3.92
CA LEU A 81 -9.55 -22.38 -4.25
C LEU A 81 -9.64 -22.65 -5.74
N LEU A 82 -9.35 -21.67 -6.59
CA LEU A 82 -9.25 -21.84 -8.04
C LEU A 82 -8.18 -22.88 -8.41
N GLY A 83 -7.01 -22.83 -7.76
CA GLY A 83 -5.96 -23.81 -7.95
C GLY A 83 -6.33 -25.23 -7.50
N GLU A 84 -7.19 -25.36 -6.48
CA GLU A 84 -7.76 -26.63 -6.03
C GLU A 84 -8.87 -27.16 -6.97
N GLY A 85 -9.26 -26.41 -8.01
CA GLY A 85 -10.39 -26.76 -8.89
C GLY A 85 -11.76 -26.56 -8.26
N LYS A 86 -11.87 -25.76 -7.19
CA LYS A 86 -13.12 -25.46 -6.47
C LYS A 86 -13.69 -24.11 -6.92
N ASP A 87 -14.09 -24.03 -8.18
CA ASP A 87 -14.52 -22.79 -8.80
C ASP A 87 -15.75 -22.17 -8.13
N ASP A 88 -16.72 -22.98 -7.75
CA ASP A 88 -17.93 -22.49 -7.08
C ASP A 88 -17.64 -21.93 -5.68
N ASP A 89 -16.76 -22.57 -4.89
CA ASP A 89 -16.32 -22.06 -3.61
C ASP A 89 -15.51 -20.76 -3.76
N ALA A 90 -14.69 -20.65 -4.81
CA ALA A 90 -13.96 -19.45 -5.14
C ALA A 90 -14.89 -18.27 -5.46
N GLN A 91 -15.92 -18.50 -6.30
CA GLN A 91 -16.94 -17.50 -6.63
C GLN A 91 -17.72 -17.04 -5.40
N GLN A 92 -18.13 -17.99 -4.55
CA GLN A 92 -18.84 -17.66 -3.31
C GLN A 92 -17.96 -16.87 -2.35
N THR A 93 -16.68 -17.26 -2.21
CA THR A 93 -15.72 -16.57 -1.34
C THR A 93 -15.43 -15.15 -1.84
N PHE A 94 -15.25 -14.98 -3.14
CA PHE A 94 -15.10 -13.64 -3.76
C PHE A 94 -16.31 -12.76 -3.45
N SER A 95 -17.52 -13.25 -3.73
CA SER A 95 -18.77 -12.52 -3.49
C SER A 95 -18.95 -12.17 -2.03
N MET A 96 -18.58 -13.09 -1.12
CA MET A 96 -18.62 -12.88 0.31
C MET A 96 -17.64 -11.78 0.76
N MET A 97 -16.39 -11.74 0.21
CA MET A 97 -15.42 -10.71 0.55
C MET A 97 -15.91 -9.33 0.11
N VAL A 98 -16.50 -9.23 -1.09
CA VAL A 98 -17.06 -7.96 -1.60
C VAL A 98 -18.26 -7.51 -0.75
N LEU A 99 -19.19 -8.41 -0.43
CA LEU A 99 -20.34 -8.10 0.41
C LEU A 99 -19.91 -7.68 1.83
N PHE A 100 -19.00 -8.43 2.44
CA PHE A 100 -18.46 -8.10 3.76
C PHE A 100 -17.77 -6.72 3.76
N THR A 101 -16.95 -6.43 2.75
CA THR A 101 -16.28 -5.13 2.61
C THR A 101 -17.30 -3.99 2.48
N LEU A 102 -18.35 -4.17 1.68
CA LEU A 102 -19.40 -3.17 1.51
C LEU A 102 -20.11 -2.90 2.84
N LEU A 103 -20.55 -3.94 3.54
CA LEU A 103 -21.27 -3.80 4.80
C LEU A 103 -20.37 -3.21 5.90
N LEU A 104 -19.16 -3.72 6.05
CA LEU A 104 -18.19 -3.18 7.00
C LEU A 104 -17.86 -1.73 6.68
N GLY A 105 -17.64 -1.40 5.41
CA GLY A 105 -17.38 -0.05 4.96
C GLY A 105 -18.51 0.92 5.27
N LEU A 106 -19.76 0.52 5.08
CA LEU A 106 -20.94 1.33 5.42
C LEU A 106 -21.04 1.56 6.94
N VAL A 107 -20.79 0.52 7.75
CA VAL A 107 -20.76 0.65 9.22
C VAL A 107 -19.64 1.59 9.65
N LEU A 108 -18.43 1.41 9.11
CA LEU A 108 -17.29 2.28 9.42
C LEU A 108 -17.50 3.71 8.93
N SER A 109 -18.18 3.91 7.80
CA SER A 109 -18.58 5.25 7.35
C SER A 109 -19.49 5.93 8.38
N ALA A 110 -20.54 5.26 8.82
CA ALA A 110 -21.49 5.80 9.79
C ALA A 110 -20.81 6.10 11.15
N VAL A 111 -20.04 5.14 11.67
CA VAL A 111 -19.30 5.30 12.94
C VAL A 111 -18.22 6.39 12.82
N GLY A 112 -17.48 6.42 11.70
CA GLY A 112 -16.43 7.42 11.49
C GLY A 112 -16.97 8.85 11.40
N ILE A 113 -18.10 9.06 10.71
CA ILE A 113 -18.79 10.36 10.67
C ILE A 113 -19.18 10.83 12.06
N ALA A 114 -19.77 9.93 12.86
CA ALA A 114 -20.20 10.25 14.23
C ALA A 114 -19.01 10.49 15.17
N ALA A 115 -17.96 9.66 15.08
CA ALA A 115 -16.78 9.72 15.94
C ALA A 115 -15.78 10.82 15.58
N MET A 116 -15.88 11.45 14.41
CA MET A 116 -14.87 12.37 13.88
C MET A 116 -14.48 13.50 14.84
N PRO A 117 -15.38 14.17 15.57
CA PRO A 117 -14.99 15.20 16.52
C PRO A 117 -14.10 14.65 17.66
N VAL A 118 -14.39 13.45 18.14
CA VAL A 118 -13.60 12.78 19.18
C VAL A 118 -12.25 12.35 18.64
N VAL A 119 -12.23 11.75 17.45
CA VAL A 119 -11.00 11.33 16.74
C VAL A 119 -10.10 12.52 16.49
N SER A 120 -10.62 13.64 15.99
CA SER A 120 -9.84 14.85 15.72
C SER A 120 -9.17 15.39 16.98
N ARG A 121 -9.90 15.45 18.10
CA ARG A 121 -9.33 15.84 19.41
C ARG A 121 -8.26 14.88 19.91
N PHE A 122 -8.50 13.57 19.78
CA PHE A 122 -7.54 12.55 20.16
C PHE A 122 -6.24 12.63 19.36
N LEU A 123 -6.33 12.95 18.06
CA LEU A 123 -5.19 13.16 17.19
C LEU A 123 -4.44 14.47 17.45
N GLY A 124 -4.96 15.36 18.33
CA GLY A 124 -4.31 16.59 18.73
C GLY A 124 -4.74 17.84 17.93
N ALA A 125 -5.94 17.84 17.33
CA ALA A 125 -6.46 19.01 16.64
C ALA A 125 -6.59 20.20 17.59
N THR A 126 -6.01 21.35 17.22
CA THR A 126 -6.20 22.61 17.91
C THR A 126 -7.59 23.18 17.61
N ASP A 127 -8.07 24.13 18.44
CA ASP A 127 -9.37 24.76 18.22
C ASP A 127 -9.47 25.43 16.83
N ALA A 128 -8.35 25.96 16.33
CA ALA A 128 -8.26 26.56 14.98
C ALA A 128 -8.41 25.53 13.85
N MET A 129 -7.96 24.29 14.07
CA MET A 129 -8.01 23.22 13.06
C MET A 129 -9.26 22.36 13.16
N MET A 130 -9.96 22.41 14.28
CA MET A 130 -11.05 21.47 14.61
C MET A 130 -12.16 21.46 13.57
N SER A 131 -12.57 22.63 13.11
CA SER A 131 -13.60 22.78 12.07
C SER A 131 -13.21 22.04 10.77
N ASP A 132 -11.98 22.25 10.31
CA ASP A 132 -11.48 21.65 9.07
C ASP A 132 -11.26 20.15 9.22
N CYS A 133 -10.73 19.69 10.36
CA CYS A 133 -10.57 18.27 10.68
C CYS A 133 -11.91 17.53 10.64
N VAL A 134 -12.93 18.09 11.28
CA VAL A 134 -14.26 17.48 11.35
C VAL A 134 -14.94 17.51 9.98
N LEU A 135 -14.86 18.62 9.26
CA LEU A 135 -15.44 18.75 7.94
C LEU A 135 -14.83 17.76 6.94
N TYR A 136 -13.51 17.79 6.80
CA TYR A 136 -12.77 16.89 5.92
C TYR A 136 -13.01 15.43 6.30
N GLY A 137 -12.79 15.13 7.57
CA GLY A 137 -12.90 13.78 8.09
C GLY A 137 -14.29 13.18 7.89
N ARG A 138 -15.37 13.92 8.16
CA ARG A 138 -16.74 13.45 7.95
C ARG A 138 -17.05 13.17 6.48
N ILE A 139 -16.63 14.06 5.58
CA ILE A 139 -16.87 13.86 4.14
C ILE A 139 -16.11 12.63 3.67
N VAL A 140 -14.80 12.54 3.91
CA VAL A 140 -13.98 11.42 3.42
C VAL A 140 -14.39 10.10 4.06
N THR A 141 -14.68 10.07 5.37
CA THR A 141 -15.16 8.84 6.02
C THR A 141 -16.55 8.42 5.53
N GLY A 142 -17.37 9.33 5.03
CA GLY A 142 -18.61 9.01 4.34
C GLY A 142 -18.41 8.11 3.12
N PHE A 143 -17.25 8.17 2.47
CA PHE A 143 -16.87 7.35 1.31
C PHE A 143 -16.00 6.14 1.68
N THR A 144 -15.82 5.80 2.96
CA THR A 144 -14.97 4.67 3.39
C THR A 144 -15.37 3.36 2.71
N PHE A 145 -16.66 3.10 2.52
CA PHE A 145 -17.12 1.90 1.82
C PHE A 145 -16.56 1.81 0.39
N SER A 146 -16.52 2.92 -0.34
CA SER A 146 -15.93 2.97 -1.69
C SER A 146 -14.41 2.84 -1.66
N PHE A 147 -13.74 3.45 -0.71
CA PHE A 147 -12.29 3.35 -0.53
C PHE A 147 -11.87 1.91 -0.22
N MET A 148 -12.59 1.23 0.68
CA MET A 148 -12.32 -0.18 0.97
C MET A 148 -12.59 -1.07 -0.24
N LEU A 149 -13.70 -0.85 -0.98
CA LEU A 149 -14.01 -1.58 -2.20
C LEU A 149 -12.94 -1.37 -3.28
N GLN A 150 -12.45 -0.14 -3.46
CA GLN A 150 -11.36 0.17 -4.38
C GLN A 150 -10.12 -0.70 -4.08
N ASN A 151 -9.69 -0.76 -2.83
CA ASN A 151 -8.53 -1.54 -2.40
C ASN A 151 -8.77 -3.06 -2.59
N VAL A 152 -9.97 -3.54 -2.30
CA VAL A 152 -10.35 -4.94 -2.53
C VAL A 152 -10.31 -5.28 -4.01
N PHE A 153 -10.90 -4.46 -4.88
CA PHE A 153 -10.94 -4.74 -6.31
C PHE A 153 -9.58 -4.60 -6.98
N GLN A 154 -8.66 -3.74 -6.50
CA GLN A 154 -7.29 -3.70 -6.98
C GLN A 154 -6.62 -5.08 -6.91
N SER A 155 -6.84 -5.81 -5.82
CA SER A 155 -6.30 -7.18 -5.66
C SER A 155 -7.11 -8.20 -6.48
N PHE A 156 -8.44 -8.13 -6.47
CA PHE A 156 -9.28 -9.13 -7.15
C PHE A 156 -9.25 -9.04 -8.68
N PHE A 157 -8.97 -7.89 -9.27
CA PHE A 157 -8.77 -7.81 -10.72
C PHE A 157 -7.61 -8.69 -11.20
N ILE A 158 -6.59 -8.87 -10.37
CA ILE A 158 -5.44 -9.72 -10.69
C ILE A 158 -5.85 -11.19 -10.63
N ALA A 159 -6.57 -11.60 -9.56
CA ALA A 159 -7.11 -12.95 -9.42
C ALA A 159 -8.16 -13.30 -10.50
N ALA A 160 -8.88 -12.29 -10.98
CA ALA A 160 -9.85 -12.41 -12.08
C ALA A 160 -9.18 -12.44 -13.48
N GLU A 161 -7.85 -12.50 -13.55
CA GLU A 161 -7.05 -12.47 -14.80
C GLU A 161 -7.27 -11.19 -15.63
N LYS A 162 -7.63 -10.08 -14.97
CA LYS A 162 -7.88 -8.77 -15.58
C LYS A 162 -7.02 -7.63 -15.01
N PRO A 163 -5.70 -7.82 -14.80
CA PRO A 163 -4.87 -6.78 -14.18
C PRO A 163 -4.84 -5.47 -14.97
N ARG A 164 -4.95 -5.52 -16.30
CA ARG A 164 -5.04 -4.31 -17.16
C ARG A 164 -6.31 -3.52 -16.88
N LEU A 165 -7.44 -4.19 -16.62
CA LEU A 165 -8.68 -3.51 -16.28
C LEU A 165 -8.56 -2.85 -14.90
N GLY A 166 -7.91 -3.50 -13.94
CA GLY A 166 -7.58 -2.92 -12.65
C GLY A 166 -6.75 -1.63 -12.78
N LEU A 167 -5.73 -1.65 -13.64
CA LEU A 167 -4.93 -0.46 -13.95
C LEU A 167 -5.80 0.66 -14.56
N LEU A 168 -6.64 0.34 -15.54
CA LEU A 168 -7.52 1.34 -16.18
C LEU A 168 -8.47 2.00 -15.19
N VAL A 169 -9.08 1.21 -14.30
CA VAL A 169 -9.96 1.73 -13.24
C VAL A 169 -9.21 2.61 -12.26
N THR A 170 -8.01 2.20 -11.86
CA THR A 170 -7.17 3.01 -10.96
C THR A 170 -6.74 4.32 -11.61
N VAL A 171 -6.35 4.30 -12.88
CA VAL A 171 -6.02 5.51 -13.65
C VAL A 171 -7.26 6.41 -13.78
N ALA A 172 -8.43 5.84 -14.09
CA ALA A 172 -9.68 6.60 -14.16
C ALA A 172 -10.02 7.26 -12.83
N ALA A 173 -9.88 6.55 -11.70
CA ALA A 173 -10.08 7.11 -10.38
C ALA A 173 -9.10 8.26 -10.07
N GLY A 174 -7.79 8.05 -10.32
CA GLY A 174 -6.78 9.08 -10.07
C GLY A 174 -6.94 10.31 -10.97
N VAL A 175 -7.26 10.13 -12.25
CA VAL A 175 -7.55 11.25 -13.16
C VAL A 175 -8.81 12.00 -12.71
N THR A 176 -9.86 11.28 -12.28
CA THR A 176 -11.07 11.89 -11.70
C THR A 176 -10.71 12.73 -10.47
N ASN A 177 -9.88 12.21 -9.57
CA ASN A 177 -9.43 12.99 -8.42
C ASN A 177 -8.72 14.28 -8.84
N MET A 178 -7.70 14.22 -9.70
CA MET A 178 -6.95 15.38 -10.16
C MET A 178 -7.83 16.42 -10.86
N VAL A 179 -8.77 15.97 -11.70
CA VAL A 179 -9.72 16.88 -12.40
C VAL A 179 -10.68 17.53 -11.42
N LEU A 180 -11.21 16.77 -10.46
CA LEU A 180 -12.13 17.31 -9.45
C LEU A 180 -11.42 18.20 -8.45
N ASP A 181 -10.17 17.95 -8.09
CA ASP A 181 -9.35 18.84 -7.26
C ASP A 181 -9.15 20.18 -7.98
N ALA A 182 -8.76 20.16 -9.25
CA ALA A 182 -8.65 21.39 -10.05
C ALA A 182 -9.99 22.15 -10.11
N LEU A 183 -11.11 21.45 -10.31
CA LEU A 183 -12.42 22.06 -10.39
C LEU A 183 -12.89 22.60 -9.03
N PHE A 184 -12.90 21.76 -8.00
CA PHE A 184 -13.51 22.12 -6.71
C PHE A 184 -12.61 23.02 -5.86
N ILE A 185 -11.29 22.82 -5.93
CA ILE A 185 -10.34 23.58 -5.12
C ILE A 185 -9.90 24.85 -5.85
N ALA A 186 -9.39 24.72 -7.10
CA ALA A 186 -8.81 25.87 -7.80
C ALA A 186 -9.87 26.76 -8.45
N VAL A 187 -10.90 26.20 -9.10
CA VAL A 187 -11.92 26.98 -9.83
C VAL A 187 -13.06 27.40 -8.90
N LEU A 188 -13.74 26.47 -8.25
CA LEU A 188 -14.91 26.74 -7.40
C LEU A 188 -14.54 27.22 -5.99
N ARG A 189 -13.28 27.03 -5.57
CA ARG A 189 -12.74 27.47 -4.26
C ARG A 189 -13.53 26.95 -3.07
N TRP A 190 -13.96 25.68 -3.14
CA TRP A 190 -14.67 25.02 -2.04
C TRP A 190 -13.74 24.61 -0.87
N GLY A 191 -12.44 24.89 -0.98
CA GLY A 191 -11.46 24.65 0.09
C GLY A 191 -11.41 23.19 0.51
N VAL A 192 -11.43 22.96 1.83
CA VAL A 192 -11.35 21.62 2.44
C VAL A 192 -12.47 20.69 1.98
N ALA A 193 -13.70 21.21 1.87
CA ALA A 193 -14.85 20.42 1.41
C ALA A 193 -14.65 19.95 -0.04
N GLY A 194 -14.10 20.82 -0.91
CA GLY A 194 -13.77 20.47 -2.29
C GLY A 194 -12.80 19.32 -2.40
N ALA A 195 -11.69 19.37 -1.64
CA ALA A 195 -10.70 18.30 -1.56
C ALA A 195 -11.32 16.97 -1.09
N ALA A 196 -12.12 17.02 -0.02
CA ALA A 196 -12.76 15.83 0.52
C ALA A 196 -13.76 15.17 -0.44
N ILE A 197 -14.55 15.98 -1.14
CA ILE A 197 -15.54 15.51 -2.13
C ILE A 197 -14.83 14.94 -3.36
N ALA A 198 -13.78 15.60 -3.86
CA ALA A 198 -12.98 15.10 -4.98
C ALA A 198 -12.38 13.72 -4.67
N THR A 199 -11.77 13.57 -3.50
CA THR A 199 -11.23 12.28 -3.02
C THR A 199 -12.34 11.22 -2.92
N GLY A 200 -13.47 11.54 -2.30
CA GLY A 200 -14.59 10.61 -2.15
C GLY A 200 -15.19 10.14 -3.47
N LEU A 201 -15.40 11.07 -4.42
CA LEU A 201 -15.92 10.74 -5.75
C LEU A 201 -14.95 9.90 -6.57
N SER A 202 -13.64 10.18 -6.49
CA SER A 202 -12.62 9.35 -7.13
C SER A 202 -12.59 7.93 -6.58
N GLN A 203 -12.77 7.77 -5.27
CA GLN A 203 -12.91 6.47 -4.62
C GLN A 203 -14.17 5.73 -5.07
N CYS A 204 -15.27 6.45 -5.36
CA CYS A 204 -16.46 5.85 -5.97
C CYS A 204 -16.16 5.30 -7.37
N VAL A 205 -15.39 6.00 -8.18
CA VAL A 205 -14.95 5.48 -9.48
C VAL A 205 -14.15 4.20 -9.30
N GLY A 206 -13.21 4.18 -8.34
CA GLY A 206 -12.36 3.02 -8.04
C GLY A 206 -13.09 1.83 -7.41
N GLY A 207 -14.18 2.06 -6.67
CA GLY A 207 -14.91 1.04 -5.93
C GLY A 207 -16.23 0.61 -6.59
N VAL A 208 -17.06 1.58 -7.03
CA VAL A 208 -18.40 1.28 -7.56
C VAL A 208 -18.35 0.78 -9.01
N LEU A 209 -17.47 1.31 -9.87
CA LEU A 209 -17.37 0.82 -11.24
C LEU A 209 -16.96 -0.67 -11.30
N PRO A 210 -15.95 -1.14 -10.56
CA PRO A 210 -15.66 -2.57 -10.49
C PRO A 210 -16.82 -3.39 -9.94
N LEU A 211 -17.54 -2.89 -8.92
CA LEU A 211 -18.72 -3.57 -8.38
C LEU A 211 -19.77 -3.80 -9.49
N LEU A 212 -20.06 -2.77 -10.28
CA LEU A 212 -20.98 -2.88 -11.42
C LEU A 212 -20.46 -3.83 -12.52
N TYR A 213 -19.13 -3.83 -12.76
CA TYR A 213 -18.51 -4.75 -13.73
C TYR A 213 -18.70 -6.21 -13.32
N PHE A 214 -18.44 -6.56 -12.06
CA PHE A 214 -18.55 -7.95 -11.58
C PHE A 214 -20.00 -8.39 -11.33
N LEU A 215 -20.94 -7.45 -11.17
CA LEU A 215 -22.39 -7.75 -11.08
C LEU A 215 -23.00 -8.09 -12.44
N ARG A 216 -22.44 -7.55 -13.54
CA ARG A 216 -22.92 -7.83 -14.89
C ARG A 216 -22.22 -9.05 -15.47
N PRO A 217 -22.86 -9.76 -16.46
CA PRO A 217 -22.16 -10.77 -17.24
C PRO A 217 -20.88 -10.18 -17.85
N ASN A 218 -19.75 -10.79 -17.59
CA ASN A 218 -18.44 -10.32 -18.03
C ASN A 218 -17.55 -11.51 -18.42
N SER A 219 -16.39 -11.24 -19.02
CA SER A 219 -15.44 -12.24 -19.51
C SER A 219 -14.32 -12.56 -18.50
N SER A 220 -14.49 -12.20 -17.22
CA SER A 220 -13.50 -12.51 -16.20
C SER A 220 -13.73 -13.88 -15.56
N LEU A 221 -12.71 -14.37 -14.88
CA LEU A 221 -12.77 -15.64 -14.16
C LEU A 221 -13.72 -15.58 -12.95
N LEU A 222 -13.90 -14.40 -12.34
CA LEU A 222 -14.71 -14.17 -11.15
C LEU A 222 -15.98 -13.39 -11.48
N HIS A 223 -17.10 -13.78 -10.84
CA HIS A 223 -18.40 -13.13 -10.96
C HIS A 223 -19.05 -13.02 -9.57
N LEU A 224 -19.78 -11.94 -9.35
CA LEU A 224 -20.57 -11.80 -8.12
C LEU A 224 -21.84 -12.66 -8.20
N ARG A 225 -22.05 -13.45 -7.15
CA ARG A 225 -23.22 -14.31 -6.97
C ARG A 225 -23.86 -14.03 -5.61
N PRO A 226 -25.16 -14.28 -5.44
CA PRO A 226 -25.80 -14.24 -4.13
C PRO A 226 -25.06 -15.16 -3.16
N THR A 227 -24.69 -14.64 -2.00
CA THR A 227 -23.93 -15.39 -1.00
C THR A 227 -24.35 -14.99 0.41
N ALA A 228 -24.19 -15.91 1.35
CA ALA A 228 -24.35 -15.62 2.77
C ALA A 228 -22.99 -15.36 3.42
N LEU A 229 -22.95 -14.49 4.41
CA LEU A 229 -21.74 -14.24 5.19
C LEU A 229 -21.44 -15.46 6.08
N ARG A 230 -20.22 -15.99 5.93
CA ARG A 230 -19.69 -17.08 6.77
C ARG A 230 -18.47 -16.55 7.51
N LEU A 231 -18.49 -16.60 8.83
CA LEU A 231 -17.47 -16.02 9.68
C LEU A 231 -16.07 -16.62 9.42
N ARG A 232 -15.97 -17.94 9.24
CA ARG A 232 -14.69 -18.65 9.10
C ARG A 232 -13.87 -18.20 7.89
N PRO A 233 -14.39 -18.15 6.64
CA PRO A 233 -13.63 -17.64 5.50
C PRO A 233 -13.25 -16.14 5.64
N ILE A 234 -14.13 -15.34 6.25
CA ILE A 234 -13.86 -13.92 6.49
C ILE A 234 -12.68 -13.77 7.45
N LEU A 235 -12.69 -14.48 8.58
CA LEU A 235 -11.58 -14.43 9.54
C LEU A 235 -10.28 -14.98 8.94
N GLN A 236 -10.35 -16.01 8.09
CA GLN A 236 -9.19 -16.52 7.37
C GLN A 236 -8.62 -15.46 6.42
N ALA A 237 -9.43 -14.78 5.64
CA ALA A 237 -9.01 -13.72 4.75
C ALA A 237 -8.41 -12.53 5.54
N CYS A 238 -9.10 -12.04 6.57
CA CYS A 238 -8.61 -10.95 7.42
C CYS A 238 -7.29 -11.32 8.12
N GLY A 239 -7.19 -12.52 8.69
CA GLY A 239 -5.98 -13.02 9.31
C GLY A 239 -4.82 -13.15 8.32
N ASN A 240 -5.12 -13.61 7.09
CA ASN A 240 -4.11 -13.77 6.05
C ASN A 240 -3.60 -12.43 5.50
N GLY A 241 -4.47 -11.43 5.37
CA GLY A 241 -4.10 -10.09 4.92
C GLY A 241 -3.71 -9.12 6.05
N SER A 242 -3.68 -9.58 7.31
CA SER A 242 -3.40 -8.71 8.47
C SER A 242 -2.06 -7.99 8.42
N SER A 243 -1.09 -8.52 7.67
CA SER A 243 0.21 -7.87 7.42
C SER A 243 0.07 -6.49 6.79
N GLU A 244 -0.92 -6.29 5.93
CA GLU A 244 -1.15 -4.99 5.27
C GLU A 244 -1.66 -3.94 6.26
N LEU A 245 -2.61 -4.31 7.10
CA LEU A 245 -3.12 -3.42 8.13
C LEU A 245 -2.03 -3.09 9.17
N MET A 246 -1.28 -4.11 9.59
CA MET A 246 -0.14 -3.94 10.51
C MET A 246 0.91 -3.00 9.92
N SER A 247 1.26 -3.14 8.64
CA SER A 247 2.22 -2.27 7.96
C SER A 247 1.74 -0.81 7.95
N ASN A 248 0.46 -0.57 7.64
CA ASN A 248 -0.10 0.78 7.60
C ASN A 248 -0.08 1.46 8.99
N ILE A 249 -0.53 0.76 10.03
CA ILE A 249 -0.51 1.29 11.41
C ILE A 249 0.93 1.54 11.86
N SER A 250 1.81 0.56 11.66
CA SER A 250 3.22 0.66 12.07
C SER A 250 3.94 1.79 11.37
N SER A 251 3.72 1.97 10.05
CA SER A 251 4.33 3.05 9.27
C SER A 251 3.92 4.44 9.80
N SER A 252 2.66 4.61 10.18
CA SER A 252 2.19 5.88 10.77
C SER A 252 2.90 6.18 12.09
N LEU A 253 2.99 5.18 12.98
CA LEU A 253 3.69 5.33 14.27
C LEU A 253 5.18 5.63 14.09
N VAL A 254 5.82 4.92 13.16
CA VAL A 254 7.25 5.10 12.88
C VAL A 254 7.53 6.47 12.26
N SER A 255 6.67 6.96 11.36
CA SER A 255 6.80 8.32 10.81
C SER A 255 6.72 9.39 11.90
N MET A 256 5.82 9.24 12.88
CA MET A 256 5.75 10.15 14.03
C MET A 256 7.06 10.10 14.84
N LEU A 257 7.61 8.92 15.03
CA LEU A 257 8.87 8.74 15.77
C LEU A 257 10.06 9.37 15.04
N TYR A 258 10.15 9.22 13.71
CA TYR A 258 11.16 9.90 12.89
C TYR A 258 11.07 11.41 13.04
N ASN A 259 9.88 11.97 12.89
CA ASN A 259 9.66 13.41 13.01
C ASN A 259 10.06 13.92 14.41
N PHE A 260 9.72 13.18 15.47
CA PHE A 260 10.10 13.54 16.84
C PHE A 260 11.62 13.55 17.03
N GLN A 261 12.31 12.51 16.57
CA GLN A 261 13.77 12.41 16.70
C GLN A 261 14.50 13.46 15.83
N LEU A 262 14.03 13.69 14.61
CA LEU A 262 14.61 14.69 13.70
C LEU A 262 14.41 16.09 14.22
N LEU A 263 13.22 16.41 14.74
CA LEU A 263 12.97 17.72 15.34
C LEU A 263 13.88 17.98 16.54
N ARG A 264 14.13 16.94 17.36
CA ARG A 264 15.01 17.03 18.54
C ARG A 264 16.49 17.20 18.17
N LEU A 265 16.97 16.52 17.11
CA LEU A 265 18.40 16.48 16.78
C LEU A 265 18.84 17.54 15.78
N ILE A 266 18.00 17.87 14.80
CA ILE A 266 18.33 18.75 13.68
C ILE A 266 17.39 19.95 13.60
N GLY A 267 16.20 19.85 14.20
CA GLY A 267 15.14 20.85 14.08
C GLY A 267 14.32 20.70 12.80
N GLU A 268 13.72 21.79 12.33
CA GLU A 268 12.79 21.80 11.18
C GLU A 268 13.42 21.32 9.88
N ASN A 269 14.72 21.57 9.67
CA ASN A 269 15.45 21.13 8.49
C ASN A 269 15.49 19.59 8.38
N GLY A 270 15.65 18.90 9.51
CA GLY A 270 15.59 17.44 9.54
C GLY A 270 14.26 16.87 9.12
N VAL A 271 13.16 17.45 9.62
CA VAL A 271 11.79 17.05 9.26
C VAL A 271 11.51 17.32 7.77
N SER A 272 11.99 18.46 7.27
CA SER A 272 11.85 18.83 5.85
C SER A 272 12.60 17.87 4.93
N ALA A 273 13.87 17.55 5.26
CA ALA A 273 14.66 16.57 4.53
C ALA A 273 13.98 15.19 4.51
N TYR A 274 13.48 14.72 5.64
CA TYR A 274 12.74 13.46 5.75
C TYR A 274 11.48 13.45 4.88
N GLY A 275 10.75 14.55 4.83
CA GLY A 275 9.58 14.68 3.95
C GLY A 275 9.93 14.44 2.48
N VAL A 276 11.04 15.03 1.99
CA VAL A 276 11.51 14.79 0.61
C VAL A 276 11.84 13.32 0.37
N LEU A 277 12.55 12.69 1.32
CA LEU A 277 12.89 11.27 1.23
C LEU A 277 11.63 10.40 1.16
N MET A 278 10.61 10.72 1.95
CA MET A 278 9.36 9.96 1.99
C MET A 278 8.60 10.00 0.66
N TYR A 279 8.54 11.14 -0.03
CA TYR A 279 7.90 11.21 -1.35
C TYR A 279 8.56 10.26 -2.35
N VAL A 280 9.89 10.20 -2.37
CA VAL A 280 10.61 9.29 -3.28
C VAL A 280 10.46 7.83 -2.84
N GLN A 281 10.51 7.58 -1.54
CA GLN A 281 10.29 6.24 -1.00
C GLN A 281 8.93 5.69 -1.39
N PHE A 282 7.85 6.48 -1.31
CA PHE A 282 6.51 6.05 -1.70
C PHE A 282 6.47 5.54 -3.13
N ILE A 283 7.11 6.24 -4.07
CA ILE A 283 7.13 5.84 -5.47
C ILE A 283 7.96 4.56 -5.68
N PHE A 284 9.15 4.49 -5.06
CA PHE A 284 10.06 3.36 -5.26
C PHE A 284 9.54 2.08 -4.60
N VAL A 285 9.01 2.19 -3.40
CA VAL A 285 8.41 1.05 -2.67
C VAL A 285 7.14 0.56 -3.37
N ALA A 286 6.38 1.44 -4.01
CA ALA A 286 5.20 1.08 -4.79
C ALA A 286 5.51 0.09 -5.92
N ILE A 287 6.72 0.12 -6.50
CA ILE A 287 7.17 -0.85 -7.51
C ILE A 287 7.20 -2.26 -6.92
N PHE A 288 7.79 -2.41 -5.74
CA PHE A 288 7.89 -3.72 -5.07
C PHE A 288 6.54 -4.20 -4.53
N ILE A 289 5.72 -3.31 -3.98
CA ILE A 289 4.35 -3.63 -3.54
C ILE A 289 3.52 -4.08 -4.75
N GLY A 290 3.58 -3.36 -5.86
CA GLY A 290 2.84 -3.69 -7.08
C GLY A 290 3.25 -5.04 -7.65
N TYR A 291 4.55 -5.36 -7.64
CA TYR A 291 5.03 -6.69 -8.02
C TYR A 291 4.51 -7.78 -7.07
N SER A 292 4.59 -7.56 -5.76
CA SER A 292 4.15 -8.53 -4.75
C SER A 292 2.66 -8.83 -4.88
N ILE A 293 1.82 -7.79 -4.98
CA ILE A 293 0.36 -7.94 -5.19
C ILE A 293 0.07 -8.63 -6.51
N GLY A 294 0.80 -8.29 -7.59
CA GLY A 294 0.64 -8.89 -8.91
C GLY A 294 1.01 -10.37 -8.95
N CYS A 295 2.05 -10.77 -8.20
CA CYS A 295 2.54 -12.14 -8.15
C CYS A 295 1.72 -13.03 -7.20
N ALA A 296 1.12 -12.47 -6.14
CA ALA A 296 0.44 -13.22 -5.10
C ALA A 296 -0.65 -14.18 -5.59
N PRO A 297 -1.59 -13.81 -6.50
CA PRO A 297 -2.59 -14.73 -7.02
C PRO A 297 -2.01 -15.92 -7.78
N VAL A 298 -0.90 -15.71 -8.51
CA VAL A 298 -0.20 -16.77 -9.25
C VAL A 298 0.39 -17.78 -8.28
N VAL A 299 1.07 -17.30 -7.23
CA VAL A 299 1.65 -18.15 -6.16
C VAL A 299 0.53 -18.91 -5.45
N SER A 300 -0.57 -18.24 -5.08
CA SER A 300 -1.71 -18.86 -4.40
C SER A 300 -2.38 -19.93 -5.24
N TYR A 301 -2.54 -19.69 -6.55
CA TYR A 301 -3.10 -20.66 -7.49
C TYR A 301 -2.25 -21.93 -7.55
N HIS A 302 -0.94 -21.80 -7.80
CA HIS A 302 -0.04 -22.95 -7.90
C HIS A 302 0.13 -23.67 -6.55
N TYR A 303 0.01 -22.95 -5.43
CA TYR A 303 -0.05 -23.57 -4.12
C TYR A 303 -1.31 -24.45 -3.96
N GLY A 304 -2.49 -23.93 -4.35
CA GLY A 304 -3.74 -24.69 -4.36
C GLY A 304 -3.69 -25.91 -5.28
N ALA A 305 -3.13 -25.74 -6.48
CA ALA A 305 -2.94 -26.80 -7.47
C ALA A 305 -1.83 -27.80 -7.09
N ARG A 306 -1.14 -27.62 -5.96
CA ARG A 306 0.01 -28.45 -5.54
C ARG A 306 1.14 -28.52 -6.59
N ASN A 307 1.28 -27.50 -7.40
CA ASN A 307 2.32 -27.40 -8.44
C ASN A 307 3.63 -26.88 -7.80
N HIS A 308 4.31 -27.74 -7.06
CA HIS A 308 5.55 -27.40 -6.36
C HIS A 308 6.69 -26.97 -7.28
N PRO A 309 6.90 -27.56 -8.49
CA PRO A 309 7.92 -27.08 -9.43
C PRO A 309 7.72 -25.61 -9.83
N GLU A 310 6.46 -25.20 -10.07
CA GLU A 310 6.19 -23.82 -10.42
C GLU A 310 6.33 -22.88 -9.23
N LEU A 311 5.92 -23.29 -8.02
CA LEU A 311 6.15 -22.52 -6.79
C LEU A 311 7.64 -22.23 -6.56
N LYS A 312 8.48 -23.25 -6.72
CA LYS A 312 9.94 -23.12 -6.64
C LYS A 312 10.49 -22.16 -7.70
N SER A 313 10.01 -22.29 -8.92
CA SER A 313 10.36 -21.42 -10.04
C SER A 313 9.98 -19.96 -9.78
N LEU A 314 8.74 -19.71 -9.32
CA LEU A 314 8.22 -18.38 -8.98
C LEU A 314 9.02 -17.73 -7.86
N LEU A 315 9.31 -18.46 -6.76
CA LEU A 315 10.13 -17.93 -5.67
C LEU A 315 11.51 -17.51 -6.16
N ARG A 316 12.20 -18.39 -6.90
CA ARG A 316 13.55 -18.14 -7.42
C ARG A 316 13.58 -16.92 -8.35
N LYS A 317 12.61 -16.85 -9.28
CA LYS A 317 12.49 -15.74 -10.23
C LYS A 317 12.20 -14.43 -9.51
N SER A 318 11.29 -14.44 -8.54
CA SER A 318 10.93 -13.25 -7.78
C SER A 318 12.07 -12.74 -6.92
N VAL A 319 12.81 -13.63 -6.24
CA VAL A 319 14.00 -13.24 -5.46
C VAL A 319 15.04 -12.56 -6.35
N LEU A 320 15.30 -13.11 -7.55
CA LEU A 320 16.23 -12.50 -8.49
C LEU A 320 15.72 -11.13 -9.00
N LEU A 321 14.42 -11.02 -9.30
CA LEU A 321 13.83 -9.75 -9.74
C LEU A 321 13.87 -8.70 -8.62
N MET A 322 13.65 -9.09 -7.37
CA MET A 322 13.80 -8.19 -6.21
C MET A 322 15.25 -7.74 -6.01
N ALA A 323 16.22 -8.63 -6.20
CA ALA A 323 17.64 -8.28 -6.14
C ALA A 323 18.04 -7.28 -7.24
N ILE A 324 17.65 -7.56 -8.48
CA ILE A 324 17.94 -6.66 -9.62
C ILE A 324 17.24 -5.31 -9.40
N GLY A 325 15.95 -5.32 -9.04
CA GLY A 325 15.18 -4.11 -8.77
C GLY A 325 15.76 -3.30 -7.62
N GLY A 326 16.20 -3.96 -6.54
CA GLY A 326 16.85 -3.33 -5.40
C GLY A 326 18.14 -2.61 -5.78
N VAL A 327 19.01 -3.28 -6.55
CA VAL A 327 20.26 -2.66 -7.06
C VAL A 327 19.95 -1.48 -7.97
N MET A 328 19.03 -1.65 -8.93
CA MET A 328 18.64 -0.59 -9.85
C MET A 328 18.06 0.62 -9.13
N LEU A 329 17.14 0.42 -8.18
CA LEU A 329 16.50 1.52 -7.45
C LEU A 329 17.46 2.19 -6.46
N SER A 330 18.34 1.43 -5.82
CA SER A 330 19.39 2.00 -4.96
C SER A 330 20.37 2.88 -5.77
N ALA A 331 20.81 2.41 -6.93
CA ALA A 331 21.65 3.18 -7.84
C ALA A 331 20.91 4.43 -8.36
N LEU A 332 19.66 4.28 -8.79
CA LEU A 332 18.83 5.40 -9.26
C LEU A 332 18.60 6.43 -8.16
N ALA A 333 18.30 6.00 -6.93
CA ALA A 333 18.13 6.90 -5.79
C ALA A 333 19.37 7.74 -5.53
N ARG A 334 20.56 7.16 -5.65
CA ARG A 334 21.83 7.88 -5.49
C ARG A 334 22.10 8.86 -6.61
N LEU A 335 21.84 8.45 -7.86
CA LEU A 335 21.99 9.34 -9.01
C LEU A 335 21.03 10.52 -8.95
N LEU A 336 19.82 10.31 -8.44
CA LEU A 336 18.80 11.33 -8.31
C LEU A 336 18.86 12.11 -7.00
N ALA A 337 19.73 11.75 -6.03
CA ALA A 337 19.78 12.39 -4.72
C ALA A 337 20.01 13.91 -4.84
N ALA A 338 21.03 14.36 -5.56
CA ALA A 338 21.29 15.79 -5.76
C ALA A 338 20.23 16.49 -6.62
N PRO A 339 19.83 15.98 -7.82
CA PRO A 339 18.77 16.60 -8.61
C PRO A 339 17.44 16.74 -7.87
N LEU A 340 17.01 15.71 -7.14
CA LEU A 340 15.76 15.78 -6.38
C LEU A 340 15.86 16.72 -5.18
N SER A 341 16.98 16.72 -4.46
CA SER A 341 17.18 17.68 -3.38
C SER A 341 17.11 19.12 -3.90
N HIS A 342 17.77 19.41 -5.03
CA HIS A 342 17.66 20.72 -5.67
C HIS A 342 16.24 21.07 -6.12
N LEU A 343 15.50 20.12 -6.63
CA LEU A 343 14.11 20.33 -7.08
C LEU A 343 13.18 20.69 -5.90
N PHE A 344 13.32 20.02 -4.77
CA PHE A 344 12.42 20.19 -3.63
C PHE A 344 12.84 21.30 -2.66
N VAL A 345 14.16 21.43 -2.43
CA VAL A 345 14.72 22.30 -1.37
C VAL A 345 15.90 23.13 -1.84
N GLY A 346 16.05 23.37 -3.15
CA GLY A 346 17.15 24.13 -3.75
C GLY A 346 17.18 25.61 -3.38
N TYR A 347 16.15 26.13 -2.72
CA TYR A 347 16.07 27.49 -2.19
C TYR A 347 16.92 27.68 -0.91
N ASP A 348 17.35 26.61 -0.25
CA ASP A 348 18.17 26.60 0.95
C ASP A 348 19.37 25.65 0.73
N THR A 349 20.57 26.20 0.71
CA THR A 349 21.81 25.43 0.41
C THR A 349 22.13 24.40 1.49
N ASP A 350 21.91 24.73 2.77
CA ASP A 350 22.22 23.86 3.90
C ASP A 350 21.24 22.71 3.97
N LEU A 351 19.93 23.00 3.79
CA LEU A 351 18.90 21.99 3.70
C LEU A 351 19.06 21.08 2.48
N CYS A 352 19.49 21.64 1.33
CA CYS A 352 19.77 20.86 0.14
C CYS A 352 20.96 19.90 0.34
N ALA A 353 22.03 20.36 0.98
CA ALA A 353 23.18 19.52 1.31
C ALA A 353 22.79 18.40 2.30
N LEU A 354 22.05 18.74 3.36
CA LEU A 354 21.53 17.78 4.33
C LEU A 354 20.64 16.72 3.66
N THR A 355 19.71 17.15 2.80
CA THR A 355 18.78 16.25 2.10
C THR A 355 19.54 15.32 1.15
N THR A 356 20.52 15.82 0.41
CA THR A 356 21.35 15.02 -0.49
C THR A 356 22.17 13.97 0.27
N HIS A 357 22.75 14.35 1.41
CA HIS A 357 23.49 13.43 2.28
C HIS A 357 22.56 12.34 2.85
N ALA A 358 21.43 12.76 3.43
CA ALA A 358 20.41 11.86 3.94
C ALA A 358 19.94 10.86 2.88
N PHE A 359 19.68 11.34 1.66
CA PHE A 359 19.24 10.53 0.54
C PHE A 359 20.28 9.47 0.16
N THR A 360 21.54 9.83 0.16
CA THR A 360 22.65 8.91 -0.15
C THR A 360 22.72 7.75 0.86
N LEU A 361 22.58 8.04 2.15
CA LEU A 361 22.56 7.02 3.21
C LEU A 361 21.29 6.15 3.14
N PHE A 362 20.14 6.80 2.97
CA PHE A 362 18.84 6.14 2.90
C PHE A 362 18.74 5.19 1.70
N SER A 363 19.37 5.51 0.58
CA SER A 363 19.28 4.75 -0.68
C SER A 363 19.70 3.29 -0.56
N TRP A 364 20.54 2.95 0.41
CA TRP A 364 20.95 1.57 0.67
C TRP A 364 19.79 0.67 1.12
N SER A 365 18.76 1.22 1.74
CA SER A 365 17.59 0.47 2.16
C SER A 365 16.87 -0.20 0.98
N PHE A 366 16.90 0.41 -0.21
CA PHE A 366 16.24 -0.13 -1.40
C PHE A 366 16.81 -1.47 -1.86
N LEU A 367 18.03 -1.83 -1.48
CA LEU A 367 18.62 -3.13 -1.79
C LEU A 367 17.81 -4.29 -1.21
N LEU A 368 17.21 -4.11 -0.03
CA LEU A 368 16.59 -5.19 0.73
C LEU A 368 15.07 -5.03 0.87
N VAL A 369 14.55 -3.81 0.74
CA VAL A 369 13.13 -3.50 0.95
C VAL A 369 12.23 -4.34 0.05
N GLY A 370 12.60 -4.53 -1.22
CA GLY A 370 11.84 -5.33 -2.17
C GLY A 370 11.75 -6.81 -1.76
N PHE A 371 12.85 -7.37 -1.29
CA PHE A 371 12.88 -8.74 -0.81
C PHE A 371 11.97 -8.94 0.41
N ASN A 372 12.01 -8.03 1.37
CA ASN A 372 11.21 -8.11 2.60
C ASN A 372 9.71 -7.96 2.32
N ILE A 373 9.33 -7.03 1.43
CA ILE A 373 7.95 -6.87 0.98
C ILE A 373 7.46 -8.14 0.27
N PHE A 374 8.26 -8.65 -0.66
CA PHE A 374 7.93 -9.87 -1.39
C PHE A 374 7.83 -11.08 -0.46
N ALA A 375 8.74 -11.25 0.51
CA ALA A 375 8.70 -12.36 1.46
C ALA A 375 7.40 -12.36 2.30
N SER A 376 6.98 -11.19 2.79
CA SER A 376 5.70 -11.04 3.48
C SER A 376 4.52 -11.40 2.57
N GLY A 377 4.46 -10.83 1.36
CA GLY A 377 3.42 -11.11 0.38
C GLY A 377 3.40 -12.56 -0.09
N PHE A 378 4.56 -13.21 -0.20
CA PHE A 378 4.68 -14.63 -0.53
C PHE A 378 4.04 -15.53 0.54
N PHE A 379 4.24 -15.24 1.83
CA PHE A 379 3.56 -15.98 2.90
C PHE A 379 2.06 -15.69 2.95
N THR A 380 1.63 -14.48 2.64
CA THR A 380 0.19 -14.18 2.42
C THR A 380 -0.36 -15.04 1.29
N ALA A 381 0.34 -15.14 0.16
CA ALA A 381 -0.05 -15.95 -0.98
C ALA A 381 -0.10 -17.44 -0.66
N LEU A 382 0.76 -17.94 0.23
CA LEU A 382 0.72 -19.30 0.76
C LEU A 382 -0.37 -19.52 1.84
N ASN A 383 -1.23 -18.52 2.07
CA ASN A 383 -2.25 -18.51 3.12
C ASN A 383 -1.67 -18.73 4.53
N ASN A 384 -0.51 -18.15 4.79
CA ASN A 384 0.12 -18.12 6.11
C ASN A 384 0.26 -16.67 6.62
N GLY A 385 -0.88 -16.09 6.94
CA GLY A 385 -0.96 -14.71 7.43
C GLY A 385 -0.19 -14.45 8.71
N ALA A 386 -0.04 -15.46 9.58
CA ALA A 386 0.71 -15.29 10.83
C ALA A 386 2.19 -14.95 10.58
N ILE A 387 2.85 -15.66 9.65
CA ILE A 387 4.24 -15.36 9.30
C ILE A 387 4.33 -14.04 8.53
N SER A 388 3.41 -13.79 7.60
CA SER A 388 3.36 -12.53 6.89
C SER A 388 3.22 -11.33 7.83
N ALA A 389 2.27 -11.41 8.78
CA ALA A 389 2.08 -10.39 9.81
C ALA A 389 3.32 -10.24 10.72
N ALA A 390 3.95 -11.35 11.11
CA ALA A 390 5.17 -11.31 11.91
C ALA A 390 6.32 -10.59 11.18
N ILE A 391 6.55 -10.88 9.90
CA ILE A 391 7.56 -10.20 9.09
C ILE A 391 7.25 -8.69 9.02
N SER A 392 6.02 -8.31 8.69
CA SER A 392 5.62 -6.91 8.57
C SER A 392 5.72 -6.15 9.91
N PHE A 393 5.27 -6.76 10.99
CA PHE A 393 5.33 -6.18 12.34
C PHE A 393 6.78 -5.98 12.81
N LEU A 394 7.59 -7.03 12.73
CA LEU A 394 8.99 -6.96 13.13
C LEU A 394 9.77 -5.95 12.29
N ARG A 395 9.58 -5.96 10.97
CA ARG A 395 10.23 -5.05 10.03
C ARG A 395 9.94 -3.59 10.37
N THR A 396 8.66 -3.24 10.41
CA THR A 396 8.26 -1.83 10.51
C THR A 396 8.23 -1.36 11.96
N LEU A 397 7.51 -2.03 12.84
CA LEU A 397 7.34 -1.50 14.19
C LEU A 397 8.56 -1.79 15.09
N VAL A 398 9.07 -3.00 15.10
CA VAL A 398 10.14 -3.36 16.05
C VAL A 398 11.51 -2.87 15.57
N PHE A 399 11.93 -3.29 14.39
CA PHE A 399 13.29 -2.99 13.93
C PHE A 399 13.46 -1.53 13.52
N GLN A 400 12.48 -0.95 12.85
CA GLN A 400 12.59 0.44 12.41
C GLN A 400 12.47 1.41 13.58
N SER A 401 11.52 1.20 14.52
CA SER A 401 11.44 2.02 15.74
C SER A 401 12.68 1.85 16.61
N GLY A 402 13.14 0.61 16.80
CA GLY A 402 14.37 0.33 17.56
C GLY A 402 15.58 1.02 16.95
N ALA A 403 15.75 0.94 15.63
CA ALA A 403 16.85 1.58 14.93
C ALA A 403 16.81 3.11 15.03
N VAL A 404 15.63 3.72 14.86
CA VAL A 404 15.44 5.19 15.00
C VAL A 404 15.77 5.70 16.40
N LEU A 405 15.53 4.89 17.41
CA LEU A 405 15.82 5.27 18.81
C LEU A 405 17.28 5.01 19.19
N LEU A 406 17.86 3.90 18.74
CA LEU A 406 19.17 3.44 19.20
C LEU A 406 20.34 3.94 18.35
N LEU A 407 20.20 3.95 17.02
CA LEU A 407 21.32 4.33 16.14
C LEU A 407 21.79 5.80 16.31
N PRO A 408 20.91 6.77 16.57
CA PRO A 408 21.34 8.12 16.85
C PRO A 408 22.20 8.25 18.11
N LEU A 409 22.12 7.32 19.04
CA LEU A 409 22.99 7.29 20.22
C LEU A 409 24.44 6.91 19.89
N LEU A 410 24.66 6.25 18.73
CA LEU A 410 25.97 5.76 18.29
C LEU A 410 26.55 6.58 17.13
N LEU A 411 25.69 7.09 16.25
CA LEU A 411 26.06 7.73 14.99
C LEU A 411 25.46 9.14 14.84
N ASP A 412 24.98 9.74 15.91
CA ASP A 412 24.31 11.04 15.91
C ASP A 412 23.23 11.13 14.80
N VAL A 413 23.22 12.21 14.03
CA VAL A 413 22.25 12.46 12.97
C VAL A 413 22.25 11.38 11.89
N ASP A 414 23.42 10.87 11.52
CA ASP A 414 23.52 9.82 10.50
C ASP A 414 22.85 8.53 10.93
N GLY A 415 22.76 8.28 12.24
CA GLY A 415 22.03 7.15 12.79
C GLY A 415 20.55 7.12 12.41
N ILE A 416 19.91 8.29 12.25
CA ILE A 416 18.51 8.36 11.79
C ILE A 416 18.40 7.94 10.32
N TRP A 417 19.32 8.40 9.47
CA TRP A 417 19.31 8.07 8.04
C TRP A 417 19.67 6.62 7.77
N TRP A 418 20.51 6.01 8.61
CA TRP A 418 20.82 4.58 8.56
C TRP A 418 19.76 3.69 9.18
N ALA A 419 18.83 4.24 9.98
CA ALA A 419 17.87 3.44 10.76
C ALA A 419 17.01 2.52 9.88
N ILE A 420 16.53 3.00 8.73
CA ILE A 420 15.74 2.17 7.82
C ILE A 420 16.57 1.06 7.19
N THR A 421 17.82 1.35 6.80
CA THR A 421 18.72 0.35 6.23
C THR A 421 19.02 -0.76 7.24
N ALA A 422 19.30 -0.41 8.48
CA ALA A 422 19.51 -1.37 9.55
C ALA A 422 18.27 -2.23 9.80
N ALA A 423 17.09 -1.62 9.85
CA ALA A 423 15.82 -2.33 10.01
C ALA A 423 15.56 -3.30 8.86
N GLU A 424 15.85 -2.91 7.61
CA GLU A 424 15.72 -3.79 6.45
C GLU A 424 16.72 -4.96 6.49
N CYS A 425 17.94 -4.75 7.00
CA CYS A 425 18.90 -5.83 7.20
C CYS A 425 18.40 -6.88 8.21
N PHE A 426 17.92 -6.45 9.38
CA PHE A 426 17.35 -7.38 10.37
C PHE A 426 16.11 -8.09 9.84
N SER A 427 15.25 -7.37 9.14
CA SER A 427 14.06 -7.94 8.50
C SER A 427 14.42 -8.96 7.44
N PHE A 428 15.45 -8.71 6.64
CA PHE A 428 15.96 -9.65 5.65
C PHE A 428 16.41 -10.97 6.30
N LEU A 429 17.16 -10.91 7.40
CA LEU A 429 17.56 -12.10 8.14
C LEU A 429 16.34 -12.91 8.63
N ILE A 430 15.37 -12.25 9.23
CA ILE A 430 14.13 -12.91 9.69
C ILE A 430 13.34 -13.50 8.52
N SER A 431 13.22 -12.78 7.42
CA SER A 431 12.54 -13.25 6.21
C SER A 431 13.20 -14.50 5.64
N VAL A 432 14.53 -14.53 5.57
CA VAL A 432 15.31 -15.71 5.15
C VAL A 432 15.11 -16.88 6.11
N ILE A 433 15.16 -16.64 7.43
CA ILE A 433 14.92 -17.68 8.44
C ILE A 433 13.54 -18.31 8.24
N PHE A 434 12.47 -17.51 8.07
CA PHE A 434 11.13 -18.05 7.85
C PHE A 434 11.03 -18.81 6.52
N LEU A 435 11.63 -18.28 5.43
CA LEU A 435 11.65 -18.98 4.15
C LEU A 435 12.36 -20.34 4.26
N VAL A 436 13.50 -20.40 4.91
CA VAL A 436 14.23 -21.68 5.09
C VAL A 436 13.48 -22.63 6.04
N ALA A 437 12.96 -22.13 7.17
CA ALA A 437 12.26 -22.94 8.16
C ALA A 437 10.96 -23.58 7.63
N LYS A 438 10.27 -22.90 6.69
CA LYS A 438 8.99 -23.37 6.16
C LYS A 438 9.10 -24.08 4.80
N ARG A 439 10.29 -24.22 4.23
CA ARG A 439 10.51 -24.85 2.91
C ARG A 439 9.91 -26.24 2.79
N ASN A 440 10.07 -27.07 3.80
CA ASN A 440 9.56 -28.46 3.80
C ASN A 440 8.03 -28.52 3.94
N LYS A 441 7.41 -27.52 4.59
CA LYS A 441 5.95 -27.47 4.73
C LYS A 441 5.24 -27.13 3.43
N TYR A 442 5.83 -26.26 2.63
CA TYR A 442 5.20 -25.71 1.41
C TYR A 442 5.87 -26.19 0.12
N HIS A 443 6.97 -26.91 0.19
CA HIS A 443 7.69 -27.51 -0.93
C HIS A 443 8.09 -26.52 -2.05
N TYR A 444 8.49 -25.31 -1.68
CA TYR A 444 8.89 -24.25 -2.63
C TYR A 444 10.42 -24.10 -2.77
N MET A 445 11.22 -24.93 -2.12
CA MET A 445 12.69 -24.98 -2.25
C MET A 445 13.16 -26.41 -2.54
#